data_c25196dfe9551d9fd3b1bd96fc36612a
#
_entry.id   c25196dfe9551d9fd3b1bd96fc36612a
#
_cell.length_a   1.000
_cell.length_b   1.000
_cell.length_c   1.000
_cell.angle_alpha   90.00
_cell.angle_beta   90.00
_cell.angle_gamma   90.00
#
_symmetry.space_group_name_H-M   'P 1'
#
loop_
_entity.id
_entity.type
_entity.pdbx_description
1 polymer ?
#
loop_
_entity_poly.entity_id
_entity_poly.type
_entity_poly.pdbx_seq_one_letter_code
_entity_poly.pdbx_strand_id
1 'polypeptide(L)'
;TIGDLKWMRYNQIEAQIIRCLRQDVLVLGICGGYQMLGDVIDDSCNAETGETIPGMGLLPVVTTFSRNKHRTRVEGIICNQSGIWSGLTGKVCGGYEIHMGESVVKTDGAFAKIRNTVDELEYMDGCVRGNVAGTYMHGIFDVQEFCDSFIEMLCKRRGISQDSTHISYDMYKQAEYDKLADVIRANMDMDYIYRVCLLYTSDAA
;
A
#
# COMPACT_ATOMS: atom_id res chain seq x y z
N THR A 1 -3.59 4.58 -13.14
CA THR A 1 -4.16 5.50 -12.12
C THR A 1 -5.20 6.43 -12.74
N ILE A 2 -4.85 7.24 -13.73
CA ILE A 2 -5.80 8.17 -14.38
C ILE A 2 -6.93 7.42 -15.07
N GLY A 3 -6.60 6.38 -15.84
CA GLY A 3 -7.59 5.51 -16.49
C GLY A 3 -8.53 4.84 -15.48
N ASP A 4 -7.99 4.36 -14.37
CA ASP A 4 -8.76 3.71 -13.30
C ASP A 4 -9.73 4.70 -12.62
N LEU A 5 -9.27 5.92 -12.33
CA LEU A 5 -10.14 6.95 -11.73
C LEU A 5 -11.27 7.34 -12.67
N LYS A 6 -11.00 7.49 -13.98
CA LYS A 6 -12.04 7.73 -14.98
C LYS A 6 -13.05 6.59 -15.03
N TRP A 7 -12.57 5.35 -15.01
CA TRP A 7 -13.43 4.16 -14.96
C TRP A 7 -14.27 4.11 -13.68
N MET A 8 -13.68 4.41 -12.52
CA MET A 8 -14.40 4.49 -11.25
C MET A 8 -15.50 5.57 -11.28
N ARG A 9 -15.24 6.72 -11.89
CA ARG A 9 -16.24 7.78 -12.10
C ARG A 9 -17.37 7.32 -12.98
N TYR A 10 -17.05 6.73 -14.13
CA TYR A 10 -18.02 6.20 -15.07
C TYR A 10 -18.95 5.16 -14.41
N ASN A 11 -18.41 4.30 -13.57
CA ASN A 11 -19.14 3.26 -12.83
C ASN A 11 -19.69 3.73 -11.47
N GLN A 12 -19.63 5.03 -11.16
CA GLN A 12 -20.13 5.64 -9.92
C GLN A 12 -19.47 5.12 -8.63
N ILE A 13 -18.30 4.49 -8.72
CA ILE A 13 -17.55 3.95 -7.56
C ILE A 13 -17.04 5.11 -6.70
N GLU A 14 -16.52 6.18 -7.30
CA GLU A 14 -16.12 7.39 -6.58
C GLU A 14 -17.28 7.95 -5.72
N ALA A 15 -18.47 8.03 -6.29
CA ALA A 15 -19.66 8.49 -5.55
C ALA A 15 -20.00 7.57 -4.37
N GLN A 16 -19.80 6.25 -4.51
CA GLN A 16 -20.00 5.31 -3.41
C GLN A 16 -18.94 5.47 -2.31
N ILE A 17 -17.68 5.70 -2.65
CA ILE A 17 -16.61 5.98 -1.67
C ILE A 17 -16.98 7.24 -0.87
N ILE A 18 -17.38 8.32 -1.52
CA ILE A 18 -17.80 9.56 -0.87
C ILE A 18 -19.04 9.32 0.04
N ARG A 19 -19.97 8.49 -0.41
CA ARG A 19 -21.13 8.10 0.39
C ARG A 19 -20.73 7.31 1.65
N CYS A 20 -19.81 6.36 1.51
CA CYS A 20 -19.26 5.59 2.64
C CYS A 20 -18.60 6.51 3.68
N LEU A 21 -17.82 7.50 3.24
CA LEU A 21 -17.19 8.48 4.13
C LEU A 21 -18.23 9.28 4.94
N ARG A 22 -19.35 9.64 4.33
CA ARG A 22 -20.46 10.32 5.05
C ARG A 22 -21.13 9.43 6.10
N GLN A 23 -20.96 8.13 6.01
CA GLN A 23 -21.40 7.12 6.98
C GLN A 23 -20.29 6.73 7.95
N ASP A 24 -19.26 7.55 8.01
CA ASP A 24 -18.12 7.38 8.92
C ASP A 24 -17.30 6.09 8.66
N VAL A 25 -17.30 5.60 7.41
CA VAL A 25 -16.45 4.49 6.99
C VAL A 25 -15.03 4.99 6.71
N LEU A 26 -14.01 4.18 7.07
CA LEU A 26 -12.62 4.47 6.76
C LEU A 26 -12.33 4.23 5.28
N VAL A 27 -11.48 5.07 4.72
CA VAL A 27 -10.92 4.89 3.38
C VAL A 27 -9.40 4.96 3.47
N LEU A 28 -8.74 3.90 3.04
CA LEU A 28 -7.29 3.84 2.92
C LEU A 28 -6.91 3.65 1.44
N GLY A 29 -6.18 4.61 0.90
CA GLY A 29 -5.61 4.55 -0.45
C GLY A 29 -4.17 4.06 -0.41
N ILE A 30 -3.83 3.06 -1.23
CA ILE A 30 -2.46 2.57 -1.37
C ILE A 30 -1.98 2.84 -2.79
N CYS A 31 -0.80 3.43 -2.94
CA CYS A 31 -0.14 3.73 -4.22
C CYS A 31 -1.06 4.53 -5.16
N GLY A 32 -1.50 3.97 -6.29
CA GLY A 32 -2.46 4.63 -7.18
C GLY A 32 -3.76 5.04 -6.47
N GLY A 33 -4.21 4.27 -5.47
CA GLY A 33 -5.34 4.64 -4.61
C GLY A 33 -5.07 5.92 -3.83
N TYR A 34 -3.87 6.07 -3.26
CA TYR A 34 -3.47 7.30 -2.58
C TYR A 34 -3.47 8.50 -3.53
N GLN A 35 -2.91 8.34 -4.73
CA GLN A 35 -2.91 9.39 -5.76
C GLN A 35 -4.33 9.81 -6.16
N MET A 36 -5.24 8.84 -6.35
CA MET A 36 -6.64 9.10 -6.71
C MET A 36 -7.41 9.85 -5.62
N LEU A 37 -7.08 9.65 -4.33
CA LEU A 37 -7.71 10.36 -3.21
C LEU A 37 -7.30 11.84 -3.14
N GLY A 38 -6.22 12.25 -3.81
CA GLY A 38 -5.69 13.62 -3.83
C GLY A 38 -6.58 14.63 -4.51
N ASP A 39 -6.12 15.88 -4.54
CA ASP A 39 -6.79 17.00 -5.21
C ASP A 39 -6.59 16.96 -6.74
N VAL A 40 -5.36 16.66 -7.18
CA VAL A 40 -4.97 16.71 -8.59
C VAL A 40 -3.97 15.60 -8.90
N ILE A 41 -4.11 15.01 -10.07
CA ILE A 41 -3.12 14.12 -10.69
C ILE A 41 -2.69 14.80 -12.00
N ASP A 42 -1.41 15.20 -12.05
CA ASP A 42 -0.79 15.84 -13.20
C ASP A 42 0.14 14.86 -13.92
N ASP A 43 -0.24 14.49 -15.14
CA ASP A 43 0.57 13.65 -16.03
C ASP A 43 1.03 14.42 -17.27
N SER A 44 1.42 15.67 -17.11
CA SER A 44 1.95 16.50 -18.23
C SER A 44 3.19 15.90 -18.90
N CYS A 45 3.88 14.97 -18.22
CA CYS A 45 5.03 14.24 -18.78
C CYS A 45 4.63 13.04 -19.68
N ASN A 46 3.33 12.73 -19.79
CA ASN A 46 2.78 11.60 -20.55
C ASN A 46 3.39 10.25 -20.11
N ALA A 47 3.34 9.97 -18.80
CA ALA A 47 3.72 8.69 -18.26
C ALA A 47 2.61 7.62 -18.39
N GLU A 48 1.34 8.02 -18.29
CA GLU A 48 0.15 7.19 -18.52
C GLU A 48 -0.70 7.69 -19.69
N THR A 49 -1.28 8.89 -19.59
CA THR A 49 -2.28 9.43 -20.55
C THR A 49 -1.95 10.82 -21.08
N GLY A 50 -1.00 11.51 -20.48
CA GLY A 50 -0.64 12.89 -20.80
C GLY A 50 -1.65 13.93 -20.31
N GLU A 51 -2.56 13.58 -19.43
CA GLU A 51 -3.63 14.45 -18.96
C GLU A 51 -3.42 14.91 -17.53
N THR A 52 -3.93 16.10 -17.21
CA THR A 52 -4.07 16.55 -15.82
C THR A 52 -5.55 16.46 -15.44
N ILE A 53 -5.87 15.72 -14.40
CA ILE A 53 -7.24 15.54 -13.95
C ILE A 53 -7.40 15.88 -12.45
N PRO A 54 -8.59 16.33 -12.02
CA PRO A 54 -8.88 16.40 -10.59
C PRO A 54 -8.91 14.99 -10.02
N GLY A 55 -8.31 14.80 -8.81
CA GLY A 55 -8.51 13.62 -7.98
C GLY A 55 -9.89 13.63 -7.32
N MET A 56 -10.07 12.81 -6.28
CA MET A 56 -11.32 12.76 -5.50
C MET A 56 -11.45 13.93 -4.51
N GLY A 57 -10.37 14.70 -4.26
CA GLY A 57 -10.35 15.84 -3.34
C GLY A 57 -10.53 15.45 -1.86
N LEU A 58 -10.23 14.22 -1.51
CA LEU A 58 -10.39 13.71 -0.15
C LEU A 58 -9.14 13.92 0.71
N LEU A 59 -7.97 13.97 0.09
CA LEU A 59 -6.69 14.31 0.72
C LEU A 59 -6.10 15.59 0.08
N PRO A 60 -5.44 16.47 0.85
CA PRO A 60 -4.83 17.69 0.34
C PRO A 60 -3.48 17.39 -0.35
N VAL A 61 -3.52 16.60 -1.41
CA VAL A 61 -2.36 16.05 -2.08
C VAL A 61 -2.42 16.37 -3.56
N VAL A 62 -1.29 16.81 -4.11
CA VAL A 62 -1.08 16.94 -5.55
C VAL A 62 -0.04 15.93 -5.98
N THR A 63 -0.38 15.08 -6.91
CA THR A 63 0.53 14.12 -7.52
C THR A 63 0.97 14.60 -8.89
N THR A 64 2.27 14.67 -9.13
CA THR A 64 2.86 14.95 -10.45
C THR A 64 3.58 13.70 -10.93
N PHE A 65 3.17 13.13 -12.05
CA PHE A 65 3.86 11.99 -12.63
C PHE A 65 5.22 12.36 -13.21
N SER A 66 6.13 11.41 -13.11
CA SER A 66 7.43 11.47 -13.76
C SER A 66 7.69 10.17 -14.52
N ARG A 67 8.61 10.21 -15.50
CA ARG A 67 9.02 8.98 -16.21
C ARG A 67 9.95 8.10 -15.38
N ASN A 68 10.46 8.62 -14.26
CA ASN A 68 11.31 7.88 -13.36
C ASN A 68 10.46 7.03 -12.44
N LYS A 69 10.70 5.73 -12.44
CA LYS A 69 10.03 4.79 -11.56
C LYS A 69 10.79 4.72 -10.25
N HIS A 70 10.13 5.08 -9.16
CA HIS A 70 10.62 4.85 -7.82
C HIS A 70 10.35 3.39 -7.43
N ARG A 71 11.38 2.69 -6.94
CA ARG A 71 11.25 1.32 -6.44
C ARG A 71 12.22 1.11 -5.30
N THR A 72 11.69 0.88 -4.10
CA THR A 72 12.51 0.64 -2.92
C THR A 72 11.75 -0.18 -1.88
N ARG A 73 12.48 -0.74 -0.90
CA ARG A 73 11.92 -1.27 0.33
C ARG A 73 11.98 -0.20 1.41
N VAL A 74 10.93 -0.15 2.22
CA VAL A 74 10.81 0.83 3.28
C VAL A 74 10.36 0.20 4.59
N GLU A 75 10.83 0.78 5.67
CA GLU A 75 10.39 0.47 7.04
C GLU A 75 10.27 1.76 7.84
N GLY A 76 9.43 1.78 8.85
CA GLY A 76 9.24 2.99 9.63
C GLY A 76 8.18 2.85 10.70
N ILE A 77 7.65 3.98 11.12
CA ILE A 77 6.61 4.07 12.13
C ILE A 77 5.50 5.00 11.68
N ILE A 78 4.28 4.67 12.06
CA ILE A 78 3.13 5.55 11.84
C ILE A 78 3.29 6.82 12.69
N CYS A 79 3.13 7.97 12.05
CA CYS A 79 3.20 9.28 12.70
C CYS A 79 2.13 9.44 13.79
N ASN A 80 2.28 10.49 14.59
CA ASN A 80 1.26 10.79 15.60
C ASN A 80 -0.05 11.19 14.92
N GLN A 81 -1.04 10.32 15.03
CA GLN A 81 -2.35 10.47 14.41
C GLN A 81 -3.40 10.86 15.43
N SER A 82 -4.40 11.59 14.98
CA SER A 82 -5.57 11.95 15.77
C SER A 82 -6.83 11.19 15.31
N GLY A 83 -7.88 11.29 16.11
CA GLY A 83 -9.16 10.68 15.77
C GLY A 83 -9.06 9.16 15.67
N ILE A 84 -9.66 8.61 14.63
CA ILE A 84 -9.77 7.16 14.48
C ILE A 84 -8.43 6.48 14.22
N TRP A 85 -7.49 7.16 13.56
CA TRP A 85 -6.17 6.62 13.23
C TRP A 85 -5.21 6.60 14.43
N SER A 86 -5.61 7.20 15.58
CA SER A 86 -4.76 7.29 16.78
C SER A 86 -4.31 5.93 17.31
N GLY A 87 -5.08 4.86 17.08
CA GLY A 87 -4.72 3.49 17.44
C GLY A 87 -3.49 2.95 16.71
N LEU A 88 -3.09 3.58 15.59
CA LEU A 88 -1.91 3.21 14.82
C LEU A 88 -0.67 4.03 15.18
N THR A 89 -0.79 5.09 15.96
CA THR A 89 0.33 5.97 16.32
C THR A 89 1.49 5.18 16.92
N GLY A 90 2.69 5.37 16.37
CA GLY A 90 3.93 4.73 16.83
C GLY A 90 4.05 3.25 16.45
N LYS A 91 3.09 2.69 15.73
CA LYS A 91 3.16 1.31 15.26
C LYS A 91 4.16 1.15 14.13
N VAL A 92 4.88 0.02 14.15
CA VAL A 92 5.82 -0.32 13.08
C VAL A 92 5.04 -0.56 11.79
N CYS A 93 5.54 -0.01 10.70
CA CYS A 93 5.04 -0.21 9.35
C CYS A 93 6.20 -0.50 8.40
N GLY A 94 5.90 -1.09 7.26
CA GLY A 94 6.92 -1.37 6.26
C GLY A 94 6.32 -2.04 5.04
N GLY A 95 7.17 -2.21 4.02
CA GLY A 95 6.76 -2.79 2.76
C GLY A 95 7.67 -2.37 1.63
N TYR A 96 7.07 -2.04 0.50
CA TYR A 96 7.82 -1.54 -0.64
C TYR A 96 7.03 -0.44 -1.35
N GLU A 97 7.76 0.48 -1.94
CA GLU A 97 7.22 1.49 -2.84
C GLU A 97 7.55 1.16 -4.28
N ILE A 98 6.56 1.29 -5.15
CA ILE A 98 6.72 1.11 -6.59
C ILE A 98 5.73 2.03 -7.30
N HIS A 99 6.15 3.24 -7.62
CA HIS A 99 5.27 4.22 -8.24
C HIS A 99 6.01 5.12 -9.24
N MET A 100 5.25 5.78 -10.08
CA MET A 100 5.70 6.89 -10.92
C MET A 100 5.04 8.16 -10.41
N GLY A 101 5.82 9.24 -10.32
CA GLY A 101 5.35 10.50 -9.80
C GLY A 101 5.61 10.70 -8.31
N GLU A 102 5.53 11.96 -7.93
CA GLU A 102 5.73 12.45 -6.57
C GLU A 102 4.45 13.10 -6.07
N SER A 103 4.12 12.84 -4.82
CA SER A 103 2.95 13.45 -4.15
C SER A 103 3.41 14.48 -3.13
N VAL A 104 2.93 15.70 -3.29
CA VAL A 104 3.18 16.79 -2.36
C VAL A 104 1.94 16.99 -1.51
N VAL A 105 2.12 16.88 -0.19
CA VAL A 105 1.08 17.15 0.81
C VAL A 105 1.05 18.63 1.13
N LYS A 106 -0.10 19.26 1.00
CA LYS A 106 -0.26 20.72 1.18
C LYS A 106 -0.35 21.16 2.64
N THR A 107 -0.52 20.20 3.56
CA THR A 107 -0.72 20.47 4.99
C THR A 107 0.07 19.49 5.84
N ASP A 108 0.25 19.77 7.12
CA ASP A 108 0.76 18.78 8.06
C ASP A 108 -0.21 17.61 8.21
N GLY A 109 0.30 16.39 8.30
CA GLY A 109 -0.52 15.19 8.46
C GLY A 109 0.00 13.99 7.71
N ALA A 110 1.33 13.79 7.67
CA ALA A 110 1.94 12.59 7.12
C ALA A 110 1.39 11.33 7.81
N PHE A 111 1.22 10.26 7.05
CA PHE A 111 0.75 8.98 7.58
C PHE A 111 1.86 8.27 8.33
N ALA A 112 3.06 8.20 7.76
CA ALA A 112 4.21 7.52 8.35
C ALA A 112 5.51 8.31 8.18
N LYS A 113 6.46 8.08 9.07
CA LYS A 113 7.86 8.40 8.88
C LYS A 113 8.58 7.11 8.50
N ILE A 114 9.14 7.05 7.32
CA ILE A 114 9.74 5.85 6.76
C ILE A 114 11.21 6.08 6.39
N ARG A 115 11.94 4.99 6.29
CA ARG A 115 13.33 4.91 5.89
C ARG A 115 13.47 3.93 4.73
N ASN A 116 14.12 4.35 3.67
CA ASN A 116 14.54 3.47 2.61
C ASN A 116 15.66 2.52 3.12
N THR A 117 15.47 1.23 2.96
CA THR A 117 16.41 0.23 3.49
C THR A 117 17.69 0.07 2.66
N VAL A 118 17.81 0.78 1.54
CA VAL A 118 19.00 0.71 0.65
C VAL A 118 19.97 1.85 0.93
N ASP A 119 19.48 3.08 0.96
CA ASP A 119 20.29 4.29 1.13
C ASP A 119 20.11 4.96 2.50
N GLU A 120 19.31 4.35 3.37
CA GLU A 120 19.03 4.82 4.74
C GLU A 120 18.34 6.21 4.80
N LEU A 121 17.83 6.72 3.68
CA LEU A 121 17.21 8.03 3.63
C LEU A 121 15.84 7.99 4.33
N GLU A 122 15.64 8.92 5.27
CA GLU A 122 14.36 9.09 5.97
C GLU A 122 13.50 10.16 5.30
N TYR A 123 12.21 9.89 5.19
CA TYR A 123 11.24 10.84 4.66
C TYR A 123 9.83 10.56 5.20
N MET A 124 8.93 11.50 4.95
CA MET A 124 7.53 11.37 5.33
C MET A 124 6.75 10.78 4.16
N ASP A 125 5.91 9.78 4.44
CA ASP A 125 5.02 9.15 3.48
C ASP A 125 3.57 9.36 3.83
N GLY A 126 2.77 9.51 2.78
CA GLY A 126 1.33 9.50 2.88
C GLY A 126 0.72 10.77 3.47
N CYS A 127 -0.58 10.68 3.68
CA CYS A 127 -1.38 11.78 4.24
C CYS A 127 -2.61 11.24 4.97
N VAL A 128 -3.03 11.93 6.02
CA VAL A 128 -4.26 11.62 6.78
C VAL A 128 -5.13 12.86 6.87
N ARG A 129 -6.43 12.69 6.61
CA ARG A 129 -7.45 13.73 6.81
C ARG A 129 -8.78 13.09 7.22
N GLY A 130 -9.18 13.29 8.46
CA GLY A 130 -10.40 12.70 9.00
C GLY A 130 -10.38 11.15 8.91
N ASN A 131 -11.34 10.57 8.23
CA ASN A 131 -11.45 9.12 8.05
C ASN A 131 -10.69 8.59 6.81
N VAL A 132 -9.95 9.45 6.12
CA VAL A 132 -9.19 9.10 4.92
C VAL A 132 -7.71 9.09 5.22
N ALA A 133 -7.03 8.04 4.82
CA ALA A 133 -5.58 7.96 4.82
C ALA A 133 -5.07 7.47 3.46
N GLY A 134 -3.83 7.79 3.16
CA GLY A 134 -3.16 7.32 1.96
C GLY A 134 -1.67 7.12 2.20
N THR A 135 -1.06 6.15 1.51
CA THR A 135 0.36 5.80 1.60
C THR A 135 0.84 5.22 0.28
N TYR A 136 2.13 5.35 -0.01
CA TYR A 136 2.75 4.62 -1.12
C TYR A 136 3.17 3.20 -0.74
N MET A 137 3.18 2.85 0.54
CA MET A 137 3.62 1.55 1.02
C MET A 137 2.70 0.42 0.56
N HIS A 138 3.18 -0.41 -0.37
CA HIS A 138 2.59 -1.72 -0.64
C HIS A 138 3.02 -2.73 0.42
N GLY A 139 2.17 -3.70 0.72
CA GLY A 139 2.47 -4.74 1.71
C GLY A 139 2.42 -4.28 3.17
N ILE A 140 1.87 -3.10 3.44
CA ILE A 140 1.79 -2.56 4.81
C ILE A 140 1.05 -3.51 5.77
N PHE A 141 0.09 -4.29 5.27
CA PHE A 141 -0.64 -5.29 6.05
C PHE A 141 0.14 -6.61 6.24
N ASP A 142 1.29 -6.78 5.58
CA ASP A 142 2.17 -7.91 5.80
C ASP A 142 2.97 -7.74 7.11
N VAL A 143 3.06 -6.52 7.63
CA VAL A 143 3.63 -6.23 8.95
C VAL A 143 2.60 -6.57 10.03
N GLN A 144 2.86 -7.66 10.78
CA GLN A 144 1.92 -8.21 11.74
C GLN A 144 1.44 -7.17 12.76
N GLU A 145 2.34 -6.36 13.33
CA GLU A 145 1.99 -5.33 14.30
C GLU A 145 1.03 -4.29 13.74
N PHE A 146 1.25 -3.86 12.48
CA PHE A 146 0.36 -2.92 11.81
C PHE A 146 -1.01 -3.56 11.57
N CYS A 147 -1.04 -4.77 11.02
CA CYS A 147 -2.28 -5.49 10.70
C CYS A 147 -3.14 -5.70 11.95
N ASP A 148 -2.53 -6.21 13.04
CA ASP A 148 -3.22 -6.46 14.31
C ASP A 148 -3.78 -5.16 14.90
N SER A 149 -2.98 -4.10 14.92
CA SER A 149 -3.40 -2.79 15.43
C SER A 149 -4.52 -2.17 14.59
N PHE A 150 -4.47 -2.37 13.27
CA PHE A 150 -5.51 -1.90 12.37
C PHE A 150 -6.84 -2.65 12.59
N ILE A 151 -6.78 -3.98 12.75
CA ILE A 151 -7.96 -4.81 13.06
C ILE A 151 -8.51 -4.44 14.44
N GLU A 152 -7.66 -4.30 15.45
CA GLU A 152 -8.08 -3.89 16.80
C GLU A 152 -8.81 -2.53 16.77
N MET A 153 -8.26 -1.56 16.05
CA MET A 153 -8.86 -0.26 15.85
C MET A 153 -10.26 -0.36 15.23
N LEU A 154 -10.43 -1.21 14.21
CA LEU A 154 -11.73 -1.45 13.56
C LEU A 154 -12.72 -2.16 14.49
N CYS A 155 -12.28 -3.18 15.21
CA CYS A 155 -13.09 -3.93 16.18
C CYS A 155 -13.58 -3.01 17.30
N LYS A 156 -12.68 -2.22 17.88
CA LYS A 156 -13.01 -1.23 18.92
C LYS A 156 -14.07 -0.25 18.45
N ARG A 157 -13.94 0.23 17.21
CA ARG A 157 -14.91 1.15 16.61
C ARG A 157 -16.30 0.50 16.46
N ARG A 158 -16.35 -0.78 16.13
CA ARG A 158 -17.60 -1.54 15.96
C ARG A 158 -18.16 -2.12 17.25
N GLY A 159 -17.47 -1.97 18.38
CA GLY A 159 -17.84 -2.61 19.65
C GLY A 159 -17.79 -4.14 19.59
N ILE A 160 -16.92 -4.69 18.74
CA ILE A 160 -16.71 -6.12 18.56
C ILE A 160 -15.52 -6.52 19.43
N SER A 161 -15.66 -7.55 20.25
CA SER A 161 -14.52 -8.17 20.92
C SER A 161 -13.73 -8.99 19.91
N GLN A 162 -12.41 -8.79 19.91
CA GLN A 162 -11.52 -9.55 19.06
C GLN A 162 -11.24 -10.89 19.73
N ASP A 163 -11.57 -12.01 19.07
CA ASP A 163 -11.11 -13.32 19.48
C ASP A 163 -9.61 -13.46 19.20
N SER A 164 -8.86 -13.86 20.22
CA SER A 164 -7.38 -13.88 20.22
C SER A 164 -6.74 -15.02 19.41
N THR A 165 -7.47 -15.68 18.53
CA THR A 165 -6.90 -16.71 17.64
C THR A 165 -6.24 -16.05 16.41
N HIS A 166 -5.10 -15.39 16.64
CA HIS A 166 -4.31 -14.84 15.54
C HIS A 166 -3.46 -15.93 14.90
N ILE A 167 -3.80 -16.30 13.67
CA ILE A 167 -2.85 -16.99 12.81
C ILE A 167 -1.89 -15.91 12.29
N SER A 168 -0.60 -16.03 12.62
CA SER A 168 0.42 -15.15 12.02
C SER A 168 0.34 -15.21 10.51
N TYR A 169 0.26 -14.06 9.85
CA TYR A 169 0.25 -13.99 8.39
C TYR A 169 1.46 -14.70 7.77
N ASP A 170 2.63 -14.58 8.40
CA ASP A 170 3.83 -15.28 7.95
C ASP A 170 3.69 -16.81 8.06
N MET A 171 3.10 -17.33 9.12
CA MET A 171 2.82 -18.77 9.25
C MET A 171 1.81 -19.22 8.18
N TYR A 172 0.76 -18.45 7.93
CA TYR A 172 -0.21 -18.75 6.89
C TYR A 172 0.45 -18.76 5.51
N LYS A 173 1.21 -17.73 5.20
CA LYS A 173 1.93 -17.60 3.92
C LYS A 173 2.92 -18.76 3.71
N GLN A 174 3.66 -19.14 4.74
CA GLN A 174 4.57 -20.28 4.67
C GLN A 174 3.82 -21.59 4.39
N ALA A 175 2.71 -21.83 5.07
CA ALA A 175 1.88 -23.01 4.82
C ALA A 175 1.32 -23.04 3.38
N GLU A 176 0.95 -21.91 2.81
CA GLU A 176 0.50 -21.82 1.41
C GLU A 176 1.66 -22.05 0.43
N TYR A 177 2.87 -21.58 0.73
CA TYR A 177 4.06 -21.87 -0.07
C TYR A 177 4.43 -23.37 -0.03
N ASP A 178 4.30 -24.02 1.11
CA ASP A 178 4.55 -25.46 1.24
C ASP A 178 3.55 -26.26 0.39
N LYS A 179 2.27 -25.90 0.43
CA LYS A 179 1.25 -26.52 -0.45
C LYS A 179 1.57 -26.32 -1.94
N LEU A 180 1.97 -25.11 -2.34
CA LEU A 180 2.36 -24.82 -3.71
C LEU A 180 3.59 -25.64 -4.12
N ALA A 181 4.59 -25.74 -3.24
CA ALA A 181 5.78 -26.54 -3.48
C ALA A 181 5.44 -28.03 -3.67
N ASP A 182 4.52 -28.56 -2.87
CA ASP A 182 4.06 -29.95 -3.01
C ASP A 182 3.32 -30.19 -4.34
N VAL A 183 2.46 -29.26 -4.75
CA VAL A 183 1.79 -29.32 -6.06
C VAL A 183 2.82 -29.31 -7.21
N ILE A 184 3.82 -28.42 -7.14
CA ILE A 184 4.89 -28.35 -8.14
C ILE A 184 5.66 -29.68 -8.20
N ARG A 185 6.11 -30.20 -7.05
CA ARG A 185 6.84 -31.47 -6.96
C ARG A 185 6.06 -32.66 -7.51
N ALA A 186 4.74 -32.66 -7.29
CA ALA A 186 3.87 -33.75 -7.75
C ALA A 186 3.58 -33.72 -9.27
N ASN A 187 3.71 -32.56 -9.92
CA ASN A 187 3.28 -32.36 -11.30
C ASN A 187 4.39 -31.97 -12.29
N MET A 188 5.62 -31.78 -11.83
CA MET A 188 6.75 -31.39 -12.65
C MET A 188 7.91 -32.38 -12.53
N ASP A 189 8.69 -32.56 -13.61
CA ASP A 189 9.95 -33.33 -13.58
C ASP A 189 11.02 -32.49 -12.83
N MET A 190 11.08 -32.68 -11.51
CA MET A 190 12.00 -31.95 -10.65
C MET A 190 13.46 -32.29 -10.95
N ASP A 191 13.76 -33.51 -11.37
CA ASP A 191 15.13 -33.92 -11.74
C ASP A 191 15.61 -33.18 -12.99
N TYR A 192 14.71 -32.99 -13.96
CA TYR A 192 15.00 -32.16 -15.13
C TYR A 192 15.24 -30.69 -14.74
N ILE A 193 14.39 -30.12 -13.90
CA ILE A 193 14.52 -28.73 -13.44
C ILE A 193 15.87 -28.52 -12.72
N TYR A 194 16.21 -29.37 -11.78
CA TYR A 194 17.47 -29.29 -11.06
C TYR A 194 18.69 -29.41 -11.98
N ARG A 195 18.64 -30.30 -12.97
CA ARG A 195 19.72 -30.43 -13.97
C ARG A 195 19.89 -29.14 -14.78
N VAL A 196 18.79 -28.52 -15.23
CA VAL A 196 18.87 -27.27 -15.99
C VAL A 196 19.40 -26.13 -15.12
N CYS A 197 18.95 -26.00 -13.87
CA CYS A 197 19.44 -24.99 -12.94
C CYS A 197 20.93 -25.16 -12.62
N LEU A 198 21.43 -26.40 -12.43
CA LEU A 198 22.82 -26.68 -12.14
C LEU A 198 23.75 -26.46 -13.34
N LEU A 199 23.26 -26.67 -14.56
CA LEU A 199 24.04 -26.38 -15.77
C LEU A 199 24.31 -24.88 -15.93
N TYR A 200 23.37 -24.03 -15.55
CA TYR A 200 23.56 -22.56 -15.60
C TYR A 200 24.49 -22.01 -14.51
N THR A 201 24.64 -22.71 -13.39
CA THR A 201 25.54 -22.27 -12.30
C THR A 201 26.97 -22.76 -12.49
N SER A 202 27.23 -23.76 -13.32
CA SER A 202 28.59 -24.27 -13.59
C SER A 202 29.35 -23.48 -14.66
N ASP A 203 28.65 -22.72 -15.51
CA ASP A 203 29.28 -21.89 -16.57
C ASP A 203 29.53 -20.44 -16.15
N ALA A 204 29.25 -20.09 -14.89
CA ALA A 204 29.46 -18.74 -14.32
C ALA A 204 30.65 -18.66 -13.34
N ALA A 205 31.56 -19.64 -13.36
CA ALA A 205 32.78 -19.67 -12.54
C ALA A 205 34.03 -19.38 -13.37
#